data_1c9820ba7b251e702f2bab0a4f8991b2
#
_entry.id   1c9820ba7b251e702f2bab0a4f8991b2
#
_cell.length_a   1.000
_cell.length_b   1.000
_cell.length_c   1.000
_cell.angle_alpha   90.00
_cell.angle_beta   90.00
_cell.angle_gamma   90.00
#
_symmetry.space_group_name_H-M   'P 1'
#
loop_
_entity.id
_entity.type
_entity.pdbx_description
1 polymer ?
#
loop_
_entity_poly.entity_id
_entity_poly.type
_entity_poly.pdbx_seq_one_letter_code
_entity_poly.pdbx_strand_id
1 'polypeptide(L)'
;ARFVIVGLAPAAHGANRTGRIFTGDRSGDWLFASLHRVGLANQPTSVRADDGLALVDTRVVATVRCAPPANKPTVEERATCAPWIEAEVGLVTEHVRVVVALGSYGWDAALRTYAALGWTVARPRPRFGHGAEATLVSGDRSVTLLGCYHPSQQNTFTGTLTEEMIDDVLGRAAAIGHP
;
A
#
# COMPACT_ATOMS: atom_id res chain seq x y z
N ALA A 1 1.98 -11.27 -8.02
CA ALA A 1 2.53 -10.52 -6.88
C ALA A 1 2.15 -11.21 -5.57
N ARG A 2 3.12 -11.38 -4.69
CA ARG A 2 2.89 -11.89 -3.32
C ARG A 2 2.58 -10.76 -2.35
N PHE A 3 3.00 -9.56 -2.68
CA PHE A 3 2.82 -8.36 -1.87
C PHE A 3 1.95 -7.34 -2.58
N VAL A 4 0.99 -6.77 -1.86
CA VAL A 4 0.21 -5.62 -2.31
C VAL A 4 0.41 -4.47 -1.33
N ILE A 5 0.86 -3.32 -1.82
CA ILE A 5 0.98 -2.10 -1.03
C ILE A 5 -0.16 -1.18 -1.39
N VAL A 6 -0.98 -0.81 -0.42
CA VAL A 6 -2.17 0.02 -0.63
C VAL A 6 -1.91 1.44 -0.13
N GLY A 7 -1.85 2.39 -1.07
CA GLY A 7 -1.79 3.82 -0.80
C GLY A 7 -3.12 4.53 -0.95
N LEU A 8 -3.16 5.82 -0.64
CA LEU A 8 -4.38 6.61 -0.72
C LEU A 8 -4.71 7.03 -2.15
N ALA A 9 -3.82 7.81 -2.78
CA ALA A 9 -4.08 8.52 -4.03
C ALA A 9 -2.78 8.91 -4.72
N PRO A 10 -2.82 9.20 -6.04
CA PRO A 10 -1.72 9.86 -6.75
C PRO A 10 -1.49 11.26 -6.17
N ALA A 11 -0.24 11.62 -5.91
CA ALA A 11 0.14 13.00 -5.64
C ALA A 11 0.06 13.82 -6.94
N ALA A 12 -0.46 15.06 -6.88
CA ALA A 12 -0.67 15.91 -8.07
C ALA A 12 0.63 16.12 -8.88
N HIS A 13 1.75 16.39 -8.21
CA HIS A 13 3.05 16.60 -8.82
C HIS A 13 3.92 15.32 -8.87
N GLY A 14 3.47 14.22 -8.31
CA GLY A 14 4.10 12.90 -8.31
C GLY A 14 3.44 11.95 -9.32
N ALA A 15 2.72 10.97 -8.81
CA ALA A 15 2.12 9.89 -9.61
C ALA A 15 1.14 10.39 -10.68
N ASN A 16 0.39 11.47 -10.44
CA ASN A 16 -0.51 12.05 -11.43
C ASN A 16 0.25 12.59 -12.66
N ARG A 17 1.47 13.07 -12.47
CA ARG A 17 2.35 13.54 -13.54
C ARG A 17 3.13 12.42 -14.22
N THR A 18 3.59 11.44 -13.43
CA THR A 18 4.51 10.40 -13.89
C THR A 18 3.81 9.14 -14.40
N GLY A 19 2.54 8.92 -14.03
CA GLY A 19 1.78 7.71 -14.37
C GLY A 19 2.11 6.48 -13.50
N ARG A 20 3.04 6.59 -12.54
CA ARG A 20 3.39 5.51 -11.61
C ARG A 20 3.22 5.97 -10.16
N ILE A 21 2.49 5.19 -9.35
CA ILE A 21 2.21 5.49 -7.94
C ILE A 21 3.51 5.66 -7.15
N PHE A 22 3.54 6.64 -6.23
CA PHE A 22 4.71 7.00 -5.41
C PHE A 22 5.95 7.34 -6.24
N THR A 23 5.80 7.93 -7.42
CA THR A 23 6.93 8.28 -8.30
C THR A 23 7.05 9.78 -8.48
N GLY A 24 8.25 10.31 -8.24
CA GLY A 24 8.55 11.73 -8.37
C GLY A 24 7.97 12.58 -7.22
N ASP A 25 7.76 11.98 -6.07
CA ASP A 25 7.35 12.68 -4.85
C ASP A 25 8.07 12.12 -3.62
N ARG A 26 8.09 12.89 -2.52
CA ARG A 26 8.83 12.55 -1.32
C ARG A 26 8.32 11.29 -0.61
N SER A 27 7.04 10.98 -0.71
CA SER A 27 6.51 9.73 -0.14
C SER A 27 7.07 8.52 -0.87
N GLY A 28 7.28 8.66 -2.18
CA GLY A 28 7.94 7.65 -3.01
C GLY A 28 9.41 7.45 -2.64
N ASP A 29 10.14 8.54 -2.37
CA ASP A 29 11.55 8.44 -1.95
C ASP A 29 11.69 7.53 -0.71
N TRP A 30 10.83 7.71 0.29
CA TRP A 30 10.82 6.89 1.50
C TRP A 30 10.39 5.45 1.24
N LEU A 31 9.31 5.27 0.50
CA LEU A 31 8.76 3.94 0.23
C LEU A 31 9.73 3.09 -0.58
N PHE A 32 10.27 3.62 -1.69
CA PHE A 32 11.13 2.82 -2.56
C PHE A 32 12.52 2.61 -1.97
N ALA A 33 13.04 3.54 -1.18
CA ALA A 33 14.27 3.33 -0.43
C ALA A 33 14.13 2.15 0.55
N SER A 34 13.02 2.08 1.29
CA SER A 34 12.73 0.97 2.19
C SER A 34 12.48 -0.34 1.44
N LEU A 35 11.68 -0.32 0.36
CA LEU A 35 11.45 -1.53 -0.46
C LEU A 35 12.76 -2.10 -1.02
N HIS A 36 13.70 -1.22 -1.41
CA HIS A 36 15.04 -1.66 -1.85
C HIS A 36 15.85 -2.29 -0.71
N ARG A 37 15.85 -1.68 0.47
CA ARG A 37 16.57 -2.23 1.65
C ARG A 37 16.08 -3.62 2.04
N VAL A 38 14.77 -3.88 1.89
CA VAL A 38 14.18 -5.19 2.22
C VAL A 38 14.11 -6.16 1.03
N GLY A 39 14.69 -5.81 -0.13
CA GLY A 39 14.79 -6.68 -1.30
C GLY A 39 13.53 -6.77 -2.17
N LEU A 40 12.55 -5.86 -1.98
CA LEU A 40 11.31 -5.81 -2.77
C LEU A 40 11.36 -4.82 -3.94
N ALA A 41 12.48 -4.12 -4.15
CA ALA A 41 12.75 -3.28 -5.31
C ALA A 41 14.22 -3.40 -5.73
N ASN A 42 14.50 -3.24 -7.04
CA ASN A 42 15.85 -3.33 -7.60
C ASN A 42 16.68 -2.06 -7.39
N GLN A 43 16.06 -0.94 -7.07
CA GLN A 43 16.72 0.35 -6.82
C GLN A 43 15.95 1.16 -5.77
N PRO A 44 16.63 2.10 -5.04
CA PRO A 44 16.02 2.87 -3.95
C PRO A 44 15.25 4.09 -4.42
N THR A 45 15.27 4.42 -5.71
CA THR A 45 14.70 5.67 -6.24
C THR A 45 13.57 5.40 -7.23
N SER A 46 12.60 6.34 -7.28
CA SER A 46 11.48 6.31 -8.19
C SER A 46 11.17 7.72 -8.69
N VAL A 47 11.80 8.13 -9.79
CA VAL A 47 11.79 9.50 -10.30
C VAL A 47 10.85 9.66 -11.50
N ARG A 48 10.85 8.67 -12.41
CA ARG A 48 10.04 8.65 -13.65
C ARG A 48 9.51 7.23 -13.89
N ALA A 49 8.49 7.11 -14.73
CA ALA A 49 7.90 5.81 -15.07
C ALA A 49 8.89 4.87 -15.80
N ASP A 50 9.86 5.45 -16.51
CA ASP A 50 10.87 4.77 -17.34
C ASP A 50 12.29 4.79 -16.74
N ASP A 51 12.42 4.91 -15.41
CA ASP A 51 13.71 5.01 -14.71
C ASP A 51 14.37 3.67 -14.38
N GLY A 52 13.83 2.57 -14.86
CA GLY A 52 14.37 1.23 -14.63
C GLY A 52 13.94 0.58 -13.32
N LEU A 53 13.14 1.26 -12.50
CA LEU A 53 12.61 0.66 -11.27
C LEU A 53 11.74 -0.57 -11.59
N ALA A 54 12.10 -1.68 -10.98
CA ALA A 54 11.33 -2.92 -10.99
C ALA A 54 11.07 -3.39 -9.55
N LEU A 55 9.84 -3.77 -9.29
CA LEU A 55 9.43 -4.35 -8.01
C LEU A 55 9.54 -5.87 -8.07
N VAL A 56 9.98 -6.48 -6.97
CA VAL A 56 10.06 -7.94 -6.83
C VAL A 56 8.78 -8.44 -6.17
N ASP A 57 8.03 -9.28 -6.86
CA ASP A 57 6.76 -9.88 -6.39
C ASP A 57 5.77 -8.90 -5.75
N THR A 58 5.93 -7.60 -5.97
CA THR A 58 5.23 -6.52 -5.28
C THR A 58 4.38 -5.72 -6.26
N ARG A 59 3.13 -5.41 -5.86
CA ARG A 59 2.25 -4.48 -6.55
C ARG A 59 1.88 -3.31 -5.64
N VAL A 60 2.01 -2.09 -6.16
CA VAL A 60 1.57 -0.89 -5.46
C VAL A 60 0.27 -0.41 -6.09
N VAL A 61 -0.77 -0.23 -5.29
CA VAL A 61 -2.09 0.19 -5.72
C VAL A 61 -2.55 1.44 -4.98
N ALA A 62 -3.38 2.26 -5.61
CA ALA A 62 -4.00 3.43 -5.00
C ALA A 62 -5.50 3.22 -4.79
N THR A 63 -6.01 3.68 -3.64
CA THR A 63 -7.43 3.62 -3.30
C THR A 63 -8.27 4.47 -4.24
N VAL A 64 -7.77 5.65 -4.63
CA VAL A 64 -8.38 6.49 -5.66
C VAL A 64 -7.40 6.71 -6.82
N ARG A 65 -7.92 6.92 -8.03
CA ARG A 65 -7.13 6.94 -9.27
C ARG A 65 -6.69 8.33 -9.71
N CYS A 66 -7.32 9.37 -9.19
CA CYS A 66 -7.02 10.76 -9.49
C CYS A 66 -6.47 11.46 -8.26
N ALA A 67 -5.66 12.50 -8.46
CA ALA A 67 -5.18 13.34 -7.37
C ALA A 67 -6.35 14.15 -6.78
N PRO A 68 -6.78 13.86 -5.54
CA PRO A 68 -7.90 14.59 -4.94
C PRO A 68 -7.42 15.95 -4.44
N PRO A 69 -8.30 16.97 -4.38
CA PRO A 69 -7.98 18.26 -3.79
C PRO A 69 -7.42 18.12 -2.37
N ALA A 70 -6.32 18.82 -2.09
CA ALA A 70 -5.63 18.77 -0.79
C ALA A 70 -5.27 17.35 -0.29
N ASN A 71 -5.10 16.37 -1.19
CA ASN A 71 -4.86 14.96 -0.91
C ASN A 71 -5.91 14.31 0.01
N LYS A 72 -7.15 14.79 -0.04
CA LYS A 72 -8.26 14.31 0.78
C LYS A 72 -9.46 13.92 -0.10
N PRO A 73 -9.53 12.65 -0.54
CA PRO A 73 -10.66 12.20 -1.32
C PRO A 73 -11.95 12.19 -0.49
N THR A 74 -13.04 12.63 -1.09
CA THR A 74 -14.38 12.55 -0.50
C THR A 74 -14.85 11.10 -0.37
N VAL A 75 -15.94 10.88 0.36
CA VAL A 75 -16.55 9.54 0.45
C VAL A 75 -17.03 9.07 -0.92
N GLU A 76 -17.60 9.98 -1.72
CA GLU A 76 -18.10 9.71 -3.06
C GLU A 76 -16.97 9.36 -4.04
N GLU A 77 -15.86 10.12 -4.04
CA GLU A 77 -14.69 9.81 -4.87
C GLU A 77 -14.12 8.43 -4.55
N ARG A 78 -14.04 8.06 -3.26
CA ARG A 78 -13.61 6.73 -2.84
C ARG A 78 -14.57 5.63 -3.28
N ALA A 79 -15.88 5.86 -3.18
CA ALA A 79 -16.91 4.91 -3.62
C ALA A 79 -16.83 4.70 -5.14
N THR A 80 -16.69 5.79 -5.91
CA THR A 80 -16.55 5.75 -7.38
C THR A 80 -15.29 5.00 -7.82
N CYS A 81 -14.19 5.12 -7.05
CA CYS A 81 -12.93 4.44 -7.37
C CYS A 81 -12.84 3.00 -6.83
N ALA A 82 -13.71 2.59 -5.89
CA ALA A 82 -13.65 1.27 -5.27
C ALA A 82 -13.64 0.10 -6.28
N PRO A 83 -14.47 0.07 -7.34
CA PRO A 83 -14.43 -1.02 -8.31
C PRO A 83 -13.07 -1.23 -8.99
N TRP A 84 -12.28 -0.16 -9.14
CA TRP A 84 -10.96 -0.25 -9.77
C TRP A 84 -9.93 -0.97 -8.88
N ILE A 85 -9.88 -0.65 -7.59
CA ILE A 85 -8.97 -1.35 -6.68
C ILE A 85 -9.44 -2.78 -6.44
N GLU A 86 -10.74 -3.04 -6.39
CA GLU A 86 -11.32 -4.38 -6.29
C GLU A 86 -10.92 -5.24 -7.50
N ALA A 87 -11.07 -4.72 -8.72
CA ALA A 87 -10.66 -5.42 -9.92
C ALA A 87 -9.14 -5.67 -9.95
N GLU A 88 -8.32 -4.67 -9.63
CA GLU A 88 -6.87 -4.77 -9.64
C GLU A 88 -6.34 -5.77 -8.61
N VAL A 89 -6.85 -5.73 -7.38
CA VAL A 89 -6.49 -6.69 -6.34
C VAL A 89 -7.02 -8.08 -6.68
N GLY A 90 -8.23 -8.18 -7.22
CA GLY A 90 -8.84 -9.44 -7.66
C GLY A 90 -7.97 -10.21 -8.64
N LEU A 91 -7.32 -9.52 -9.61
CA LEU A 91 -6.43 -10.14 -10.59
C LEU A 91 -5.18 -10.80 -9.99
N VAL A 92 -4.73 -10.35 -8.82
CA VAL A 92 -3.49 -10.85 -8.19
C VAL A 92 -3.74 -11.61 -6.89
N THR A 93 -4.93 -11.52 -6.32
CA THR A 93 -5.25 -12.02 -4.97
C THR A 93 -4.99 -13.51 -4.78
N GLU A 94 -4.99 -14.30 -5.86
CA GLU A 94 -4.66 -15.73 -5.81
C GLU A 94 -3.25 -15.99 -5.25
N HIS A 95 -2.32 -15.10 -5.54
CA HIS A 95 -0.90 -15.24 -5.16
C HIS A 95 -0.51 -14.37 -3.96
N VAL A 96 -1.37 -13.44 -3.55
CA VAL A 96 -1.07 -12.50 -2.46
C VAL A 96 -0.96 -13.24 -1.14
N ARG A 97 0.08 -12.92 -0.39
CA ARG A 97 0.34 -13.39 0.99
C ARG A 97 0.25 -12.26 2.00
N VAL A 98 0.69 -11.07 1.59
CA VAL A 98 0.75 -9.91 2.48
C VAL A 98 0.21 -8.67 1.79
N VAL A 99 -0.57 -7.90 2.53
CA VAL A 99 -0.98 -6.54 2.17
C VAL A 99 -0.39 -5.58 3.17
N VAL A 100 0.31 -4.55 2.70
CA VAL A 100 0.78 -3.44 3.54
C VAL A 100 -0.07 -2.21 3.24
N ALA A 101 -0.79 -1.73 4.23
CA ALA A 101 -1.65 -0.55 4.13
C ALA A 101 -0.92 0.69 4.65
N LEU A 102 -0.70 1.67 3.78
CA LEU A 102 -0.06 2.94 4.10
C LEU A 102 -1.11 3.94 4.60
N GLY A 103 -1.16 4.13 5.92
CA GLY A 103 -2.11 5.00 6.61
C GLY A 103 -3.50 4.39 6.80
N SER A 104 -4.34 5.06 7.58
CA SER A 104 -5.68 4.60 7.94
C SER A 104 -6.60 4.45 6.73
N TYR A 105 -6.47 5.31 5.72
CA TYR A 105 -7.25 5.20 4.48
C TYR A 105 -6.91 3.95 3.69
N GLY A 106 -5.61 3.62 3.57
CA GLY A 106 -5.15 2.38 2.92
C GLY A 106 -5.64 1.14 3.67
N TRP A 107 -5.59 1.17 5.01
CA TRP A 107 -6.09 0.11 5.87
C TRP A 107 -7.58 -0.15 5.66
N ASP A 108 -8.39 0.93 5.74
CA ASP A 108 -9.83 0.84 5.52
C ASP A 108 -10.18 0.37 4.10
N ALA A 109 -9.43 0.82 3.11
CA ALA A 109 -9.62 0.39 1.72
C ALA A 109 -9.29 -1.09 1.56
N ALA A 110 -8.16 -1.56 2.09
CA ALA A 110 -7.80 -2.98 2.04
C ALA A 110 -8.88 -3.87 2.67
N LEU A 111 -9.35 -3.53 3.88
CA LEU A 111 -10.42 -4.28 4.54
C LEU A 111 -11.73 -4.31 3.74
N ARG A 112 -12.08 -3.20 3.08
CA ARG A 112 -13.29 -3.14 2.22
C ARG A 112 -13.12 -3.93 0.93
N THR A 113 -11.98 -3.76 0.27
CA THR A 113 -11.67 -4.46 -0.98
C THR A 113 -11.69 -5.97 -0.79
N TYR A 114 -11.03 -6.48 0.25
CA TYR A 114 -11.03 -7.92 0.52
C TYR A 114 -12.42 -8.44 0.92
N ALA A 115 -13.19 -7.67 1.69
CA ALA A 115 -14.58 -8.03 1.99
C ALA A 115 -15.46 -8.09 0.73
N ALA A 116 -15.32 -7.13 -0.19
CA ALA A 116 -16.02 -7.12 -1.48
C ALA A 116 -15.62 -8.31 -2.37
N LEU A 117 -14.37 -8.77 -2.28
CA LEU A 117 -13.88 -9.98 -2.95
C LEU A 117 -14.27 -11.29 -2.24
N GLY A 118 -15.14 -11.23 -1.22
CA GLY A 118 -15.65 -12.40 -0.52
C GLY A 118 -14.75 -12.95 0.60
N TRP A 119 -13.73 -12.19 1.01
CA TRP A 119 -12.87 -12.59 2.14
C TRP A 119 -13.50 -12.22 3.47
N THR A 120 -13.31 -13.06 4.48
CA THR A 120 -13.75 -12.80 5.85
C THR A 120 -12.81 -11.83 6.54
N VAL A 121 -13.37 -10.74 7.04
CA VAL A 121 -12.71 -9.76 7.89
C VAL A 121 -13.16 -9.98 9.33
N ALA A 122 -12.22 -10.05 10.28
CA ALA A 122 -12.52 -10.27 11.70
C ALA A 122 -13.49 -9.23 12.26
N ARG A 123 -14.28 -9.67 13.25
CA ARG A 123 -15.16 -8.79 14.04
C ARG A 123 -14.80 -8.90 15.52
N PRO A 124 -14.63 -7.78 16.26
CA PRO A 124 -14.77 -6.40 15.79
C PRO A 124 -13.76 -6.06 14.69
N ARG A 125 -14.13 -5.09 13.81
CA ARG A 125 -13.27 -4.67 12.68
C ARG A 125 -11.88 -4.27 13.17
N PRO A 126 -10.80 -4.82 12.60
CA PRO A 126 -9.44 -4.48 12.99
C PRO A 126 -9.16 -2.99 12.88
N ARG A 127 -8.54 -2.41 13.92
CA ARG A 127 -8.19 -0.99 13.97
C ARG A 127 -6.82 -0.76 13.35
N PHE A 128 -6.70 0.35 12.63
CA PHE A 128 -5.42 0.80 12.10
C PHE A 128 -4.47 1.21 13.23
N GLY A 129 -3.21 0.86 13.06
CA GLY A 129 -2.05 1.32 13.82
C GLY A 129 -0.77 1.00 13.07
N HIS A 130 0.32 1.69 13.38
CA HIS A 130 1.62 1.30 12.85
C HIS A 130 2.02 -0.06 13.44
N GLY A 131 2.44 -0.99 12.59
CA GLY A 131 2.73 -2.37 13.00
C GLY A 131 1.50 -3.22 13.33
N ALA A 132 0.26 -2.66 13.23
CA ALA A 132 -0.95 -3.45 13.43
C ALA A 132 -1.06 -4.57 12.40
N GLU A 133 -1.60 -5.71 12.85
CA GLU A 133 -1.80 -6.88 12.00
C GLU A 133 -3.26 -7.34 12.05
N ALA A 134 -3.73 -7.83 10.91
CA ALA A 134 -5.00 -8.52 10.79
C ALA A 134 -4.88 -9.66 9.78
N THR A 135 -5.65 -10.72 9.98
CA THR A 135 -5.75 -11.83 9.03
C THR A 135 -7.06 -11.75 8.25
N LEU A 136 -6.96 -11.85 6.94
CA LEU A 136 -8.08 -11.94 6.02
C LEU A 136 -8.15 -13.40 5.53
N VAL A 137 -9.33 -14.01 5.54
CA VAL A 137 -9.49 -15.45 5.29
C VAL A 137 -10.51 -15.70 4.18
N SER A 138 -10.19 -16.64 3.28
CA SER A 138 -11.12 -17.12 2.25
C SER A 138 -10.88 -18.61 2.02
N GLY A 139 -11.79 -19.46 2.53
CA GLY A 139 -11.61 -20.91 2.55
C GLY A 139 -10.39 -21.30 3.38
N ASP A 140 -9.47 -22.05 2.79
CA ASP A 140 -8.19 -22.49 3.36
C ASP A 140 -7.05 -21.47 3.19
N ARG A 141 -7.34 -20.33 2.55
CA ARG A 141 -6.36 -19.27 2.26
C ARG A 141 -6.42 -18.15 3.29
N SER A 142 -5.24 -17.62 3.61
CA SER A 142 -5.12 -16.44 4.45
C SER A 142 -4.17 -15.41 3.83
N VAL A 143 -4.45 -14.14 4.10
CA VAL A 143 -3.62 -12.99 3.74
C VAL A 143 -3.39 -12.18 5.01
N THR A 144 -2.14 -11.83 5.28
CA THR A 144 -1.78 -10.94 6.38
C THR A 144 -1.88 -9.49 5.94
N LEU A 145 -2.66 -8.69 6.65
CA LEU A 145 -2.73 -7.23 6.47
C LEU A 145 -1.87 -6.56 7.54
N LEU A 146 -0.88 -5.77 7.13
CA LEU A 146 0.00 -4.98 8.00
C LEU A 146 -0.28 -3.49 7.84
N GLY A 147 -0.36 -2.77 8.96
CA GLY A 147 -0.49 -1.32 8.99
C GLY A 147 0.86 -0.62 9.07
N CYS A 148 1.10 0.35 8.20
CA CYS A 148 2.24 1.24 8.26
C CYS A 148 1.77 2.70 8.25
N TYR A 149 2.35 3.57 9.06
CA TYR A 149 2.11 5.01 8.89
C TYR A 149 2.47 5.45 7.48
N HIS A 150 1.66 6.33 6.92
CA HIS A 150 1.88 6.82 5.55
C HIS A 150 3.20 7.62 5.49
N PRO A 151 4.09 7.39 4.50
CA PRO A 151 5.35 8.12 4.36
C PRO A 151 5.15 9.52 3.80
N SER A 152 4.16 10.25 4.33
CA SER A 152 3.90 11.65 3.99
C SER A 152 4.97 12.56 4.57
N GLN A 153 5.15 13.73 3.95
CA GLN A 153 6.06 14.75 4.46
C GLN A 153 5.75 15.10 5.93
N GLN A 154 4.47 15.19 6.29
CA GLN A 154 4.08 15.47 7.66
C GLN A 154 4.62 14.41 8.62
N ASN A 155 4.43 13.13 8.34
CA ASN A 155 4.86 12.06 9.23
C ASN A 155 6.38 11.91 9.29
N THR A 156 7.07 12.12 8.16
CA THR A 156 8.52 11.99 8.10
C THR A 156 9.25 13.18 8.73
N PHE A 157 8.74 14.41 8.57
CA PHE A 157 9.35 15.60 9.18
C PHE A 157 9.10 15.70 10.68
N THR A 158 7.98 15.19 11.18
CA THR A 158 7.67 15.20 12.62
C THR A 158 8.25 14.00 13.36
N GLY A 159 8.90 13.06 12.67
CA GLY A 159 9.40 11.83 13.28
C GLY A 159 8.29 10.85 13.67
N THR A 160 7.05 11.09 13.26
CA THR A 160 5.94 10.12 13.43
C THR A 160 6.21 8.82 12.72
N LEU A 161 6.90 8.87 11.55
CA LEU A 161 7.44 7.74 10.84
C LEU A 161 8.95 7.93 10.66
N THR A 162 9.75 6.97 11.11
CA THR A 162 11.20 6.89 10.87
C THR A 162 11.54 5.85 9.82
N GLU A 163 12.80 5.85 9.33
CA GLU A 163 13.26 4.85 8.36
C GLU A 163 13.23 3.44 8.96
N GLU A 164 13.64 3.28 10.21
CA GLU A 164 13.58 1.98 10.91
C GLU A 164 12.14 1.48 11.01
N MET A 165 11.19 2.36 11.32
CA MET A 165 9.80 1.97 11.46
C MET A 165 9.20 1.43 10.16
N ILE A 166 9.44 2.08 9.02
CA ILE A 166 8.93 1.58 7.73
C ILE A 166 9.69 0.31 7.30
N ASP A 167 10.99 0.22 7.57
CA ASP A 167 11.82 -0.95 7.29
C ASP A 167 11.36 -2.17 8.10
N ASP A 168 11.00 -1.99 9.37
CA ASP A 168 10.47 -3.06 10.22
C ASP A 168 9.18 -3.65 9.67
N VAL A 169 8.22 -2.80 9.26
CA VAL A 169 6.96 -3.27 8.67
C VAL A 169 7.17 -3.97 7.34
N LEU A 170 7.98 -3.39 6.44
CA LEU A 170 8.24 -3.97 5.13
C LEU A 170 9.15 -5.22 5.23
N GLY A 171 10.11 -5.24 6.13
CA GLY A 171 10.93 -6.43 6.42
C GLY A 171 10.09 -7.58 6.98
N ARG A 172 9.15 -7.27 7.88
CA ARG A 172 8.17 -8.26 8.36
C ARG A 172 7.29 -8.78 7.24
N ALA A 173 6.81 -7.88 6.36
CA ALA A 173 6.07 -8.29 5.18
C ALA A 173 6.88 -9.24 4.30
N ALA A 174 8.15 -8.91 4.01
CA ALA A 174 9.05 -9.74 3.21
C ALA A 174 9.24 -11.13 3.84
N ALA A 175 9.44 -11.21 5.15
CA ALA A 175 9.58 -12.49 5.87
C ALA A 175 8.32 -13.37 5.80
N ILE A 176 7.12 -12.77 5.85
CA ILE A 176 5.84 -13.51 5.72
C ILE A 176 5.61 -13.98 4.28
N GLY A 177 5.93 -13.16 3.30
CA GLY A 177 5.67 -13.45 1.89
C GLY A 177 6.70 -14.37 1.21
N HIS A 178 7.92 -14.46 1.75
CA HIS A 178 9.00 -15.34 1.29
C HIS A 178 9.47 -16.26 2.44
N PRO A 179 8.62 -17.21 2.89
CA PRO A 179 8.99 -18.17 3.93
C PRO A 179 10.05 -19.16 3.47
#